data_53ad17e05737ee93eaaf274412ca1e2c
#
_entry.id   53ad17e05737ee93eaaf274412ca1e2c
#
_cell.length_a   1.000
_cell.length_b   1.000
_cell.length_c   1.000
_cell.angle_alpha   90.00
_cell.angle_beta   90.00
_cell.angle_gamma   90.00
#
_symmetry.space_group_name_H-M   'P 1'
#
loop_
_entity.id
_entity.type
_entity.pdbx_description
1 polymer ?
#
loop_
_entity_poly.entity_id
_entity_poly.type
_entity_poly.pdbx_seq_one_letter_code
_entity_poly.pdbx_strand_id
1 'polypeptide(L)'
;MKAAILVESLTGNTWKAAEAIASNLQQENWQITGLDPVKKPNHAAIQEADLVVVGTWVHGLFVVGQAPFGIGNINHLPVMRGKKAAVFCTYALNSGSTLDKMTIAVSGRGAEVLGGLTIHRGKLAEHSEEFAARLIDAIPNYGVGS
;
A
#
# COMPACT_ATOMS: atom_id res chain seq x y z
N MET A 1 -3.81 9.89 13.35
CA MET A 1 -3.32 8.69 12.64
C MET A 1 -2.33 9.11 11.57
N LYS A 2 -1.20 8.45 11.50
CA LYS A 2 -0.14 8.79 10.55
C LYS A 2 0.14 7.61 9.63
N ALA A 3 0.21 7.87 8.33
CA ALA A 3 0.46 6.84 7.32
C ALA A 3 1.63 7.22 6.42
N ALA A 4 2.47 6.25 6.12
CA ALA A 4 3.49 6.33 5.08
C ALA A 4 3.08 5.43 3.92
N ILE A 5 3.23 5.90 2.70
CA ILE A 5 2.85 5.16 1.51
C ILE A 5 4.09 4.91 0.66
N LEU A 6 4.33 3.64 0.34
CA LEU A 6 5.45 3.21 -0.47
C LEU A 6 4.92 2.60 -1.77
N VAL A 7 5.48 3.02 -2.89
CA VAL A 7 4.97 2.66 -4.20
C VAL A 7 6.07 2.10 -5.09
N GLU A 8 5.81 0.96 -5.70
CA GLU A 8 6.65 0.41 -6.76
C GLU A 8 5.88 0.50 -8.06
N SER A 9 6.33 1.32 -9.03
CA SER A 9 5.58 1.56 -10.25
C SER A 9 6.49 1.94 -11.41
N LEU A 10 6.23 1.34 -12.57
CA LEU A 10 6.80 1.76 -13.85
C LEU A 10 5.90 2.75 -14.59
N THR A 11 4.63 2.83 -14.23
CA THR A 11 3.65 3.71 -14.86
C THR A 11 3.07 4.66 -13.83
N GLY A 12 2.38 5.70 -14.30
CA GLY A 12 1.75 6.67 -13.42
C GLY A 12 0.52 6.16 -12.67
N ASN A 13 -0.04 5.00 -13.03
CA ASN A 13 -1.31 4.54 -12.45
C ASN A 13 -1.20 4.19 -10.96
N THR A 14 -0.15 3.49 -10.57
CA THR A 14 0.04 3.12 -9.16
C THR A 14 0.32 4.37 -8.31
N TRP A 15 1.09 5.32 -8.85
CA TRP A 15 1.31 6.60 -8.20
C TRP A 15 0.02 7.39 -8.05
N LYS A 16 -0.81 7.42 -9.10
CA LYS A 16 -2.12 8.09 -9.04
C LYS A 16 -3.02 7.46 -7.99
N ALA A 17 -3.00 6.12 -7.89
CA ALA A 17 -3.74 5.42 -6.85
C ALA A 17 -3.24 5.81 -5.45
N ALA A 18 -1.92 5.84 -5.27
CA ALA A 18 -1.32 6.24 -3.99
C ALA A 18 -1.67 7.68 -3.61
N GLU A 19 -1.61 8.58 -4.57
CA GLU A 19 -1.99 9.98 -4.34
C GLU A 19 -3.48 10.13 -3.98
N ALA A 20 -4.34 9.36 -4.64
CA ALA A 20 -5.78 9.34 -4.33
C ALA A 20 -6.04 8.78 -2.93
N ILE A 21 -5.36 7.69 -2.55
CA ILE A 21 -5.45 7.12 -1.21
C ILE A 21 -5.01 8.16 -0.18
N ALA A 22 -3.87 8.80 -0.41
CA ALA A 22 -3.35 9.83 0.49
C ALA A 22 -4.35 10.97 0.67
N SER A 23 -4.92 11.44 -0.43
CA SER A 23 -5.90 12.54 -0.40
C SER A 23 -7.15 12.15 0.41
N ASN A 24 -7.66 10.94 0.20
CA ASN A 24 -8.83 10.46 0.93
C ASN A 24 -8.55 10.32 2.43
N LEU A 25 -7.37 9.84 2.80
CA LEU A 25 -6.97 9.74 4.20
C LEU A 25 -6.83 11.13 4.84
N GLN A 26 -6.25 12.08 4.11
CA GLN A 26 -6.09 13.46 4.60
C GLN A 26 -7.45 14.13 4.83
N GLN A 27 -8.44 13.84 4.02
CA GLN A 27 -9.79 14.35 4.23
C GLN A 27 -10.40 13.87 5.54
N GLU A 28 -9.93 12.74 6.06
CA GLU A 28 -10.36 12.19 7.34
C GLU A 28 -9.36 12.52 8.47
N ASN A 29 -8.58 13.58 8.26
CA ASN A 29 -7.63 14.11 9.25
C ASN A 29 -6.44 13.20 9.55
N TRP A 30 -6.11 12.28 8.65
CA TRP A 30 -4.88 11.53 8.74
C TRP A 30 -3.72 12.37 8.24
N GLN A 31 -2.57 12.21 8.85
CA GLN A 31 -1.33 12.82 8.39
C GLN A 31 -0.56 11.84 7.52
N ILE A 32 -0.15 12.27 6.33
CA ILE A 32 0.71 11.46 5.46
C ILE A 32 2.16 11.85 5.75
N THR A 33 2.92 10.91 6.32
CA THR A 33 4.31 11.16 6.70
C THR A 33 5.26 11.07 5.51
N GLY A 34 4.87 10.36 4.46
CA GLY A 34 5.64 10.27 3.24
C GLY A 34 4.89 9.51 2.15
N LEU A 35 5.26 9.80 0.90
CA LEU A 35 4.83 9.08 -0.29
C LEU A 35 6.08 8.89 -1.13
N ASP A 36 6.68 7.72 -1.04
CA ASP A 36 8.03 7.48 -1.55
C ASP A 36 8.10 6.18 -2.36
N PRO A 37 9.09 6.06 -3.26
CA PRO A 37 9.29 4.80 -3.97
C PRO A 37 9.81 3.71 -3.02
N VAL A 38 9.37 2.47 -3.26
CA VAL A 38 9.87 1.32 -2.51
C VAL A 38 11.38 1.18 -2.63
N LYS A 39 11.93 1.50 -3.79
CA LYS A 39 13.39 1.44 -4.04
C LYS A 39 14.18 2.44 -3.22
N LYS A 40 13.55 3.52 -2.80
CA LYS A 40 14.20 4.58 -2.05
C LYS A 40 13.29 5.02 -0.91
N PRO A 41 13.09 4.14 0.07
CA PRO A 41 12.16 4.42 1.15
C PRO A 41 12.67 5.53 2.06
N ASN A 42 11.75 6.32 2.57
CA ASN A 42 12.06 7.33 3.58
C ASN A 42 11.93 6.69 4.96
N HIS A 43 13.05 6.33 5.55
CA HIS A 43 13.09 5.64 6.85
C HIS A 43 12.41 6.45 7.96
N ALA A 44 12.62 7.76 7.98
CA ALA A 44 12.00 8.62 8.98
C ALA A 44 10.48 8.64 8.86
N ALA A 45 9.97 8.70 7.63
CA ALA A 45 8.52 8.66 7.39
C ALA A 45 7.90 7.34 7.84
N ILE A 46 8.57 6.22 7.57
CA ILE A 46 8.13 4.89 8.00
C ILE A 46 8.14 4.80 9.51
N GLN A 47 9.20 5.26 10.15
CA GLN A 47 9.33 5.20 11.59
C GLN A 47 8.25 6.02 12.30
N GLU A 48 7.91 7.18 11.78
CA GLU A 48 6.89 8.05 12.33
C GLU A 48 5.47 7.53 12.11
N ALA A 49 5.25 6.72 11.08
CA ALA A 49 3.92 6.25 10.71
C ALA A 49 3.37 5.20 11.66
N ASP A 50 2.06 5.22 11.85
CA ASP A 50 1.30 4.17 12.54
C ASP A 50 0.91 3.06 11.56
N LEU A 51 0.69 3.42 10.30
CA LEU A 51 0.32 2.52 9.22
C LEU A 51 1.26 2.72 8.04
N VAL A 52 1.72 1.62 7.46
CA VAL A 52 2.52 1.64 6.23
C VAL A 52 1.69 1.00 5.11
N VAL A 53 1.48 1.74 4.04
CA VAL A 53 0.76 1.26 2.86
C VAL A 53 1.78 0.98 1.76
N VAL A 54 1.73 -0.22 1.19
CA VAL A 54 2.65 -0.62 0.12
C VAL A 54 1.85 -0.96 -1.13
N GLY A 55 2.18 -0.31 -2.22
CA GLY A 55 1.48 -0.49 -3.48
C GLY A 55 2.40 -0.83 -4.63
N THR A 56 1.91 -1.66 -5.55
CA THR A 56 2.61 -2.02 -6.78
C THR A 56 1.61 -2.24 -7.91
N TRP A 57 2.09 -2.64 -9.06
CA TRP A 57 1.27 -3.02 -10.20
C TRP A 57 1.47 -4.49 -10.54
N VAL A 58 0.48 -5.09 -11.20
CA VAL A 58 0.54 -6.50 -11.56
C VAL A 58 1.50 -6.69 -12.73
N HIS A 59 2.40 -7.66 -12.57
CA HIS A 59 3.38 -8.06 -13.56
C HIS A 59 3.01 -9.44 -14.11
N GLY A 60 3.20 -9.63 -15.42
CA GLY A 60 2.96 -10.93 -16.05
C GLY A 60 1.54 -11.13 -16.56
N LEU A 61 1.11 -10.34 -17.53
CA LEU A 61 -0.27 -10.28 -18.02
C LEU A 61 -0.80 -11.55 -18.67
N PHE A 62 0.01 -12.23 -19.45
CA PHE A 62 -0.46 -13.33 -20.30
C PHE A 62 0.25 -14.64 -20.04
N VAL A 63 1.09 -14.67 -19.05
CA VAL A 63 1.96 -15.79 -18.79
C VAL A 63 1.65 -16.38 -17.44
N VAL A 64 2.31 -17.43 -17.12
CA VAL A 64 2.12 -18.17 -15.89
C VAL A 64 2.17 -17.24 -14.69
N GLY A 65 1.02 -17.02 -14.10
CA GLY A 65 0.85 -16.29 -12.85
C GLY A 65 1.13 -14.79 -12.95
N GLN A 66 0.33 -13.99 -12.27
CA GLN A 66 0.61 -12.60 -12.01
C GLN A 66 1.52 -12.48 -10.79
N ALA A 67 2.38 -11.49 -10.80
CA ALA A 67 3.28 -11.22 -9.69
C ALA A 67 3.38 -9.72 -9.45
N PRO A 68 3.64 -9.27 -8.20
CA PRO A 68 3.89 -7.86 -7.94
C PRO A 68 5.20 -7.45 -8.61
N PHE A 69 5.16 -6.32 -9.30
CA PHE A 69 6.40 -5.73 -9.80
C PHE A 69 7.25 -5.26 -8.63
N GLY A 70 8.53 -5.55 -8.68
CA GLY A 70 9.44 -5.06 -7.65
C GLY A 70 9.35 -5.77 -6.30
N ILE A 71 8.82 -7.03 -6.27
CA ILE A 71 8.71 -7.79 -5.02
C ILE A 71 10.05 -7.90 -4.30
N GLY A 72 11.15 -7.99 -5.05
CA GLY A 72 12.49 -8.02 -4.45
C GLY A 72 12.82 -6.75 -3.69
N ASN A 73 12.34 -5.60 -4.15
CA ASN A 73 12.53 -4.34 -3.45
C ASN A 73 11.69 -4.28 -2.18
N ILE A 74 10.48 -4.83 -2.20
CA ILE A 74 9.62 -4.94 -1.02
C ILE A 74 10.32 -5.79 0.04
N ASN A 75 10.96 -6.88 -0.36
CA ASN A 75 11.70 -7.75 0.56
C ASN A 75 12.91 -7.06 1.21
N HIS A 76 13.34 -5.93 0.67
CA HIS A 76 14.47 -5.15 1.21
C HIS A 76 14.03 -3.89 1.95
N LEU A 77 12.74 -3.71 2.18
CA LEU A 77 12.25 -2.61 2.99
C LEU A 77 12.77 -2.70 4.43
N PRO A 78 12.85 -1.57 5.15
CA PRO A 78 13.24 -1.59 6.56
C PRO A 78 12.35 -2.52 7.38
N VAL A 79 12.87 -3.03 8.47
CA VAL A 79 12.08 -3.81 9.43
C VAL A 79 11.00 -2.91 10.03
N MET A 80 9.76 -3.41 10.04
CA MET A 80 8.59 -2.65 10.45
C MET A 80 7.85 -3.28 11.62
N ARG A 81 8.60 -3.78 12.60
CA ARG A 81 8.02 -4.40 13.80
C ARG A 81 7.14 -3.43 14.55
N GLY A 82 5.99 -3.91 14.97
CA GLY A 82 5.03 -3.11 15.72
C GLY A 82 4.21 -2.16 14.85
N LYS A 83 4.45 -2.14 13.55
CA LYS A 83 3.67 -1.32 12.62
C LYS A 83 2.53 -2.13 12.03
N LYS A 84 1.42 -1.47 11.76
CA LYS A 84 0.35 -2.02 10.94
C LYS A 84 0.66 -1.70 9.48
N ALA A 85 0.21 -2.56 8.57
CA ALA A 85 0.43 -2.35 7.15
C ALA A 85 -0.80 -2.76 6.34
N ALA A 86 -0.91 -2.21 5.15
CA ALA A 86 -1.89 -2.61 4.16
C ALA A 86 -1.23 -2.61 2.79
N VAL A 87 -1.74 -3.41 1.89
CA VAL A 87 -1.17 -3.55 0.55
C VAL A 87 -2.22 -3.29 -0.52
N PHE A 88 -1.79 -2.75 -1.65
CA PHE A 88 -2.66 -2.65 -2.81
C PHE A 88 -1.87 -2.94 -4.09
N CYS A 89 -2.59 -3.35 -5.13
CA CYS A 89 -1.99 -3.46 -6.45
C CYS A 89 -2.95 -2.91 -7.51
N THR A 90 -2.37 -2.27 -8.53
CA THR A 90 -3.15 -1.85 -9.69
C THR A 90 -3.05 -2.91 -10.77
N TYR A 91 -4.13 -3.10 -11.52
CA TYR A 91 -4.19 -4.12 -12.57
C TYR A 91 -5.08 -3.68 -13.72
N ALA A 92 -4.91 -4.30 -14.89
CA ALA A 92 -5.73 -4.05 -16.07
C ALA A 92 -6.70 -5.21 -16.34
N LEU A 93 -6.20 -6.44 -16.33
CA LEU A 93 -6.98 -7.63 -16.68
C LEU A 93 -7.27 -8.54 -15.51
N ASN A 94 -6.23 -8.91 -14.76
CA ASN A 94 -6.36 -9.85 -13.65
C ASN A 94 -5.24 -9.60 -12.66
N SER A 95 -5.56 -9.61 -11.38
CA SER A 95 -4.58 -9.41 -10.32
C SER A 95 -3.94 -10.73 -9.85
N GLY A 96 -4.58 -11.87 -10.07
CA GLY A 96 -4.07 -13.16 -9.64
C GLY A 96 -3.81 -13.22 -8.14
N SER A 97 -2.66 -13.78 -7.76
CA SER A 97 -2.24 -13.93 -6.36
C SER A 97 -1.35 -12.78 -5.87
N THR A 98 -1.38 -11.64 -6.54
CA THR A 98 -0.47 -10.52 -6.26
C THR A 98 -0.59 -10.01 -4.83
N LEU A 99 -1.80 -9.81 -4.33
CA LEU A 99 -2.00 -9.35 -2.95
C LEU A 99 -1.43 -10.33 -1.92
N ASP A 100 -1.61 -11.63 -2.15
CA ASP A 100 -1.08 -12.65 -1.25
C ASP A 100 0.44 -12.60 -1.19
N LYS A 101 1.08 -12.46 -2.34
CA LYS A 101 2.54 -12.36 -2.43
C LYS A 101 3.06 -11.10 -1.75
N MET A 102 2.37 -9.99 -1.93
CA MET A 102 2.72 -8.73 -1.26
C MET A 102 2.54 -8.84 0.25
N THR A 103 1.47 -9.45 0.69
CA THR A 103 1.20 -9.67 2.12
C THR A 103 2.32 -10.48 2.76
N ILE A 104 2.76 -11.55 2.11
CA ILE A 104 3.87 -12.36 2.59
C ILE A 104 5.15 -11.53 2.68
N ALA A 105 5.45 -10.75 1.64
CA ALA A 105 6.66 -9.93 1.60
C ALA A 105 6.67 -8.87 2.70
N VAL A 106 5.58 -8.15 2.88
CA VAL A 106 5.47 -7.09 3.89
C VAL A 106 5.44 -7.68 5.31
N SER A 107 4.72 -8.78 5.52
CA SER A 107 4.73 -9.49 6.79
C SER A 107 6.13 -9.97 7.16
N GLY A 108 6.92 -10.37 6.16
CA GLY A 108 8.30 -10.77 6.34
C GLY A 108 9.20 -9.64 6.88
N ARG A 109 8.77 -8.39 6.78
CA ARG A 109 9.48 -7.25 7.36
C ARG A 109 9.02 -6.93 8.79
N GLY A 110 8.14 -7.74 9.35
CA GLY A 110 7.71 -7.63 10.73
C GLY A 110 6.41 -6.85 10.96
N ALA A 111 5.80 -6.32 9.91
CA ALA A 111 4.54 -5.59 10.03
C ALA A 111 3.36 -6.54 10.16
N GLU A 112 2.32 -6.09 10.86
CA GLU A 112 1.03 -6.76 10.88
C GLU A 112 0.20 -6.26 9.70
N VAL A 113 0.01 -7.10 8.67
CA VAL A 113 -0.76 -6.73 7.49
C VAL A 113 -2.25 -6.89 7.78
N LEU A 114 -2.98 -5.78 7.77
CA LEU A 114 -4.41 -5.76 8.07
C LEU A 114 -5.25 -6.26 6.89
N GLY A 115 -4.76 -6.11 5.69
CA GLY A 115 -5.44 -6.51 4.48
C GLY A 115 -4.92 -5.80 3.25
N GLY A 116 -5.63 -5.99 2.16
CA GLY A 116 -5.27 -5.37 0.89
C GLY A 116 -6.45 -5.24 -0.05
N LEU A 117 -6.28 -4.48 -1.11
CA LEU A 117 -7.29 -4.31 -2.14
C LEU A 117 -6.63 -4.24 -3.51
N THR A 118 -7.30 -4.83 -4.50
CA THR A 118 -6.91 -4.64 -5.89
C THR A 118 -7.59 -3.41 -6.45
N ILE A 119 -6.85 -2.63 -7.24
CA ILE A 119 -7.35 -1.38 -7.81
C ILE A 119 -7.30 -1.50 -9.33
N HIS A 120 -8.47 -1.56 -9.96
CA HIS A 120 -8.55 -1.61 -11.41
C HIS A 120 -8.14 -0.26 -12.00
N ARG A 121 -7.28 -0.29 -13.04
CA ARG A 121 -6.76 0.93 -13.66
C ARG A 121 -7.84 1.82 -14.23
N GLY A 122 -8.96 1.23 -14.69
CA GLY A 122 -10.11 1.97 -15.22
C GLY A 122 -11.03 2.55 -14.14
N LYS A 123 -10.85 2.17 -12.89
CA LYS A 123 -11.68 2.63 -11.75
C LYS A 123 -10.82 3.14 -10.61
N LEU A 124 -9.76 3.82 -10.96
CA LEU A 124 -8.71 4.19 -10.02
C LEU A 124 -9.21 5.06 -8.87
N ALA A 125 -9.99 6.10 -9.18
CA ALA A 125 -10.53 6.99 -8.16
C ALA A 125 -11.51 6.26 -7.22
N GLU A 126 -12.43 5.48 -7.79
CA GLU A 126 -13.43 4.73 -7.02
C GLU A 126 -12.81 3.71 -6.09
N HIS A 127 -11.90 2.89 -6.61
CA HIS A 127 -11.25 1.84 -5.82
C HIS A 127 -10.28 2.41 -4.79
N SER A 128 -9.62 3.52 -5.09
CA SER A 128 -8.73 4.19 -4.13
C SER A 128 -9.51 4.76 -2.96
N GLU A 129 -10.67 5.33 -3.23
CA GLU A 129 -11.58 5.81 -2.18
C GLU A 129 -12.06 4.66 -1.30
N GLU A 130 -12.45 3.55 -1.92
CA GLU A 130 -12.87 2.36 -1.19
C GLU A 130 -11.74 1.81 -0.30
N PHE A 131 -10.52 1.78 -0.81
CA PHE A 131 -9.37 1.31 -0.03
C PHE A 131 -9.15 2.20 1.20
N ALA A 132 -9.16 3.51 1.02
CA ALA A 132 -9.02 4.45 2.12
C ALA A 132 -10.13 4.28 3.15
N ALA A 133 -11.37 4.11 2.70
CA ALA A 133 -12.51 3.89 3.61
C ALA A 133 -12.33 2.61 4.42
N ARG A 134 -11.87 1.53 3.80
CA ARG A 134 -11.61 0.26 4.50
C ARG A 134 -10.48 0.38 5.51
N LEU A 135 -9.43 1.16 5.20
CA LEU A 135 -8.35 1.41 6.15
C LEU A 135 -8.86 2.15 7.38
N ILE A 136 -9.66 3.16 7.17
CA ILE A 136 -10.25 3.96 8.26
C ILE A 136 -11.15 3.07 9.14
N ASP A 137 -11.96 2.23 8.52
CA ASP A 137 -12.85 1.31 9.25
C ASP A 137 -12.08 0.22 10.01
N ALA A 138 -10.95 -0.23 9.46
CA ALA A 138 -10.17 -1.30 10.08
C ALA A 138 -9.51 -0.87 11.39
N ILE A 139 -9.28 0.43 11.57
CA ILE A 139 -8.63 0.96 12.77
C ILE A 139 -9.38 2.17 13.34
N PRO A 140 -10.70 2.02 13.56
CA PRO A 140 -11.54 3.17 13.91
C PRO A 140 -11.20 3.82 15.24
N ASN A 141 -10.65 3.05 16.18
CA ASN A 141 -10.34 3.54 17.52
C ASN A 141 -8.85 3.87 17.70
N TYR A 142 -8.08 3.73 16.65
CA TYR A 142 -6.65 4.01 16.73
C TYR A 142 -6.43 5.51 16.92
N GLY A 143 -5.72 5.88 17.98
CA GLY A 143 -5.53 7.28 18.31
C GLY A 143 -6.64 7.89 19.16
N VAL A 144 -7.78 7.23 19.32
CA VAL A 144 -8.84 7.70 20.21
C VAL A 144 -8.40 7.50 21.64
N GLY A 145 -8.41 8.56 22.44
CA GLY A 145 -7.93 8.51 23.80
C GLY A 145 -6.41 8.59 23.92
N SER A 146 -5.75 8.72 22.79
CA SER A 146 -4.31 8.89 22.76
C SER A 146 -3.93 10.34 22.99
#